data_9a163c14b4637f639b647319349f5e49
#
_entry.id   9a163c14b4637f639b647319349f5e49
#
_cell.length_a   1.000
_cell.length_b   1.000
_cell.length_c   1.000
_cell.angle_alpha   90.00
_cell.angle_beta   90.00
_cell.angle_gamma   90.00
#
_symmetry.space_group_name_H-M   'P 1'
#
loop_
_entity.id
_entity.type
_entity.pdbx_description
1 polymer ?
#
loop_
_entity_poly.entity_id
_entity_poly.type
_entity_poly.pdbx_seq_one_letter_code
_entity_poly.pdbx_strand_id
1 'polypeptide(L)'
;MFTGVYEHTIDKKGRTSMPARFRNELGGEAYLSVGIDKNLVIYSTAHFKAMADEIGRLSLADPTARIFRRRMFNKAEFIEIDANGRFIVPQFLRDELSEEAFDKVVFAGSNDYIEIWTSEGWKQAEEEAFHDEAMTASFAGLMNGQWSQDD
;
A
#
# COMPACT_ATOMS: atom_id res chain seq x y z
N MET A 1 -12.95 -2.30 -5.59
CA MET A 1 -11.73 -2.35 -6.42
C MET A 1 -11.11 -0.97 -6.52
N PHE A 2 -9.85 -0.85 -6.13
CA PHE A 2 -9.13 0.43 -6.19
C PHE A 2 -8.32 0.49 -7.47
N THR A 3 -8.57 1.53 -8.28
CA THR A 3 -7.86 1.77 -9.54
C THR A 3 -7.56 3.25 -9.69
N GLY A 4 -6.56 3.57 -10.49
CA GLY A 4 -6.18 4.96 -10.79
C GLY A 4 -5.06 5.48 -9.89
N VAL A 5 -4.51 6.62 -10.30
CA VAL A 5 -3.38 7.26 -9.64
C VAL A 5 -3.73 8.73 -9.42
N TYR A 6 -3.51 9.22 -8.20
CA TYR A 6 -3.84 10.58 -7.79
C TYR A 6 -2.70 11.18 -6.97
N GLU A 7 -2.28 12.39 -7.30
CA GLU A 7 -1.28 13.12 -6.52
C GLU A 7 -1.97 14.13 -5.60
N HIS A 8 -1.64 14.07 -4.32
CA HIS A 8 -2.14 15.00 -3.30
C HIS A 8 -0.99 15.61 -2.52
N THR A 9 -1.25 16.75 -1.88
CA THR A 9 -0.28 17.37 -0.98
C THR A 9 -0.33 16.70 0.39
N ILE A 10 0.79 16.76 1.09
CA ILE A 10 0.91 16.37 2.50
C ILE A 10 1.65 17.47 3.23
N ASP A 11 1.17 17.87 4.40
CA ASP A 11 1.81 18.93 5.17
C ASP A 11 2.86 18.36 6.14
N LYS A 12 3.54 19.24 6.85
CA LYS A 12 4.62 18.88 7.78
C LYS A 12 4.15 18.05 8.97
N LYS A 13 2.85 18.09 9.27
CA LYS A 13 2.25 17.28 10.34
C LYS A 13 1.74 15.94 9.84
N GLY A 14 1.88 15.66 8.56
CA GLY A 14 1.42 14.41 7.96
C GLY A 14 -0.04 14.42 7.53
N ARG A 15 -0.68 15.60 7.50
CA ARG A 15 -2.08 15.70 7.08
C ARG A 15 -2.17 15.70 5.55
N THR A 16 -3.02 14.82 5.05
CA THR A 16 -3.33 14.70 3.62
C THR A 16 -4.80 14.31 3.46
N SER A 17 -5.26 14.14 2.25
CA SER A 17 -6.65 13.72 2.01
C SER A 17 -6.69 12.51 1.08
N MET A 18 -7.60 11.60 1.38
CA MET A 18 -7.87 10.43 0.55
C MET A 18 -8.55 10.87 -0.74
N PRO A 19 -8.11 10.38 -1.92
CA PRO A 19 -8.85 10.63 -3.15
C PRO A 19 -10.32 10.25 -3.00
N ALA A 20 -11.20 11.11 -3.49
CA ALA A 20 -12.65 10.95 -3.33
C ALA A 20 -13.13 9.58 -3.84
N ARG A 21 -12.52 9.08 -4.90
CA ARG A 21 -12.85 7.79 -5.49
C ARG A 21 -12.61 6.61 -4.54
N PHE A 22 -11.56 6.69 -3.73
CA PHE A 22 -11.22 5.63 -2.78
C PHE A 22 -12.00 5.75 -1.47
N ARG A 23 -12.42 6.96 -1.14
CA ARG A 23 -13.15 7.26 0.10
C ARG A 23 -14.42 6.44 0.25
N ASN A 24 -15.18 6.31 -0.83
CA ASN A 24 -16.46 5.61 -0.82
C ASN A 24 -16.33 4.12 -0.53
N GLU A 25 -15.24 3.50 -1.01
CA GLU A 25 -14.98 2.08 -0.78
C GLU A 25 -14.44 1.80 0.62
N LEU A 26 -13.65 2.75 1.16
CA LEU A 26 -13.06 2.57 2.49
C LEU A 26 -14.04 2.79 3.63
N GLY A 27 -15.05 3.65 3.43
CA GLY A 27 -15.86 4.15 4.51
C GLY A 27 -15.07 5.20 5.31
N GLY A 28 -15.29 5.37 6.58
CA GLY A 28 -14.64 6.39 7.39
C GLY A 28 -13.36 5.94 8.09
N GLU A 29 -12.85 4.76 7.79
CA GLU A 29 -11.72 4.17 8.50
C GLU A 29 -10.92 3.21 7.63
N ALA A 30 -9.66 2.99 7.99
CA ALA A 30 -8.78 2.08 7.27
C ALA A 30 -7.58 1.71 8.15
N TYR A 31 -6.75 0.80 7.67
CA TYR A 31 -5.42 0.53 8.24
C TYR A 31 -4.34 0.99 7.28
N LEU A 32 -3.36 1.67 7.82
CA LEU A 32 -2.18 2.15 7.11
C LEU A 32 -0.97 1.37 7.61
N SER A 33 -0.16 0.83 6.71
CA SER A 33 1.02 0.06 7.08
C SER A 33 2.12 0.23 6.04
N VAL A 34 3.27 -0.37 6.31
CA VAL A 34 4.40 -0.36 5.37
C VAL A 34 4.15 -1.33 4.22
N GLY A 35 4.58 -0.94 3.04
CA GLY A 35 4.64 -1.81 1.88
C GLY A 35 6.01 -2.50 1.77
N ILE A 36 6.19 -3.23 0.69
CA ILE A 36 7.43 -3.98 0.42
C ILE A 36 8.43 -3.14 -0.37
N ASP A 37 7.94 -2.18 -1.16
CA ASP A 37 8.73 -1.45 -2.16
C ASP A 37 9.07 -0.01 -1.76
N LYS A 38 9.29 0.24 -0.47
CA LYS A 38 9.53 1.59 0.07
C LYS A 38 8.32 2.49 -0.18
N ASN A 39 7.15 1.95 0.08
CA ASN A 39 5.86 2.60 -0.01
C ASN A 39 5.05 2.30 1.25
N LEU A 40 3.90 2.94 1.38
CA LEU A 40 2.89 2.59 2.38
C LEU A 40 1.71 1.94 1.66
N VAL A 41 0.91 1.22 2.41
CA VAL A 41 -0.30 0.56 1.90
C VAL A 41 -1.48 0.89 2.80
N ILE A 42 -2.60 1.19 2.18
CA ILE A 42 -3.87 1.39 2.88
C ILE A 42 -4.78 0.20 2.55
N TYR A 43 -5.28 -0.42 3.60
CA TYR A 43 -6.23 -1.54 3.52
C TYR A 43 -7.58 -1.12 4.10
N SER A 44 -8.67 -1.56 3.49
CA SER A 44 -9.96 -1.49 4.18
C SER A 44 -9.89 -2.31 5.47
N THR A 45 -10.72 -1.99 6.45
CA THR A 45 -10.73 -2.74 7.71
C THR A 45 -11.05 -4.22 7.49
N ALA A 46 -11.97 -4.52 6.57
CA ALA A 46 -12.33 -5.89 6.24
C ALA A 46 -11.17 -6.66 5.60
N HIS A 47 -10.47 -6.04 4.66
CA HIS A 47 -9.34 -6.67 3.98
C HIS A 47 -8.16 -6.90 4.94
N PHE A 48 -7.87 -5.91 5.78
CA PHE A 48 -6.80 -6.02 6.78
C PHE A 48 -7.10 -7.16 7.76
N LYS A 49 -8.34 -7.28 8.21
CA LYS A 49 -8.74 -8.37 9.11
C LYS A 49 -8.59 -9.75 8.46
N ALA A 50 -9.01 -9.89 7.21
CA ALA A 50 -8.87 -11.15 6.47
C ALA A 50 -7.40 -11.54 6.31
N MET A 51 -6.56 -10.57 5.99
CA MET A 51 -5.12 -10.77 5.86
C MET A 51 -4.47 -11.12 7.21
N ALA A 52 -4.90 -10.45 8.28
CA ALA A 52 -4.43 -10.74 9.64
C ALA A 52 -4.79 -12.17 10.06
N ASP A 53 -5.98 -12.63 9.73
CA ASP A 53 -6.41 -14.00 10.02
C ASP A 53 -5.55 -15.03 9.27
N GLU A 54 -5.23 -14.78 8.01
CA GLU A 54 -4.36 -15.67 7.23
C GLU A 54 -2.94 -15.71 7.79
N ILE A 55 -2.36 -14.55 8.08
CA ILE A 55 -1.02 -14.43 8.67
C ILE A 55 -1.00 -15.10 10.05
N GLY A 56 -2.09 -14.99 10.80
CA GLY A 56 -2.24 -15.62 12.11
C GLY A 56 -2.20 -17.14 12.08
N ARG A 57 -2.47 -17.77 10.94
CA ARG A 57 -2.39 -19.22 10.77
C ARG A 57 -0.98 -19.73 10.47
N LEU A 58 -0.06 -18.84 10.12
CA LEU A 58 1.33 -19.21 9.86
C LEU A 58 2.01 -19.71 11.12
N SER A 59 2.87 -20.72 10.96
CA SER A 59 3.59 -21.30 12.10
C SER A 59 4.55 -20.29 12.74
N LEU A 60 4.43 -20.09 14.04
CA LEU A 60 5.35 -19.25 14.82
C LEU A 60 6.76 -19.84 14.89
N ALA A 61 6.91 -21.14 14.58
CA ALA A 61 8.22 -21.78 14.51
C ALA A 61 9.03 -21.36 13.28
N ASP A 62 8.36 -20.86 12.23
CA ASP A 62 9.02 -20.38 11.01
C ASP A 62 9.56 -18.96 11.23
N PRO A 63 10.89 -18.75 11.15
CA PRO A 63 11.48 -17.41 11.30
C PRO A 63 10.97 -16.40 10.27
N THR A 64 10.73 -16.82 9.03
CA THR A 64 10.21 -15.95 7.97
C THR A 64 8.80 -15.46 8.32
N ALA A 65 7.95 -16.34 8.84
CA ALA A 65 6.61 -15.98 9.30
C ALA A 65 6.66 -14.96 10.45
N ARG A 66 7.59 -15.13 11.40
CA ARG A 66 7.74 -14.18 12.51
C ARG A 66 8.19 -12.79 12.04
N ILE A 67 9.14 -12.74 11.09
CA ILE A 67 9.62 -11.48 10.51
C ILE A 67 8.48 -10.76 9.79
N PHE A 68 7.72 -11.49 8.98
CA PHE A 68 6.60 -10.96 8.21
C PHE A 68 5.49 -10.43 9.13
N ARG A 69 5.15 -11.18 10.17
CA ARG A 69 4.16 -10.75 11.17
C ARG A 69 4.58 -9.44 11.84
N ARG A 70 5.83 -9.36 12.27
CA ARG A 70 6.36 -8.15 12.91
C ARG A 70 6.24 -6.94 12.00
N ARG A 71 6.72 -7.09 10.76
CA ARG A 71 6.69 -5.98 9.80
C ARG A 71 5.28 -5.49 9.53
N MET A 72 4.34 -6.40 9.33
CA MET A 72 2.96 -6.04 9.01
C MET A 72 2.23 -5.37 10.17
N PHE A 73 2.38 -5.89 11.38
CA PHE A 73 1.57 -5.45 12.50
C PHE A 73 2.22 -4.36 13.35
N ASN A 74 3.55 -4.36 13.50
CA ASN A 74 4.23 -3.33 14.30
C ASN A 74 4.12 -1.94 13.68
N LYS A 75 4.02 -1.87 12.36
CA LYS A 75 3.92 -0.60 11.63
C LYS A 75 2.48 -0.29 11.17
N ALA A 76 1.52 -1.11 11.54
CA ALA A 76 0.13 -0.87 11.18
C ALA A 76 -0.50 0.17 12.11
N GLU A 77 -1.20 1.13 11.51
CA GLU A 77 -1.90 2.20 12.22
C GLU A 77 -3.34 2.26 11.76
N PHE A 78 -4.27 2.19 12.71
CA PHE A 78 -5.68 2.43 12.42
C PHE A 78 -5.85 3.93 12.16
N ILE A 79 -6.46 4.29 11.04
CA ILE A 79 -6.71 5.68 10.69
C ILE A 79 -8.20 5.95 10.55
N GLU A 80 -8.60 7.14 10.98
CA GLU A 80 -9.94 7.67 10.77
C GLU A 80 -9.87 8.70 9.65
N ILE A 81 -10.80 8.61 8.70
CA ILE A 81 -10.90 9.46 7.54
C ILE A 81 -12.14 10.32 7.72
N ASP A 82 -11.98 11.65 7.82
CA ASP A 82 -13.11 12.54 8.05
C ASP A 82 -13.99 12.70 6.79
N ALA A 83 -15.07 13.47 6.91
CA ALA A 83 -16.03 13.67 5.83
C ALA A 83 -15.43 14.32 4.58
N ASN A 84 -14.30 15.03 4.73
CA ASN A 84 -13.54 15.63 3.63
C ASN A 84 -12.41 14.75 3.12
N GLY A 85 -12.29 13.53 3.63
CA GLY A 85 -11.23 12.59 3.26
C GLY A 85 -9.91 12.82 3.97
N ARG A 86 -9.85 13.71 4.96
CA ARG A 86 -8.60 14.07 5.65
C ARG A 86 -8.22 13.00 6.65
N PHE A 87 -6.93 12.70 6.68
CA PHE A 87 -6.32 11.79 7.67
C PHE A 87 -4.87 12.19 7.90
N ILE A 88 -4.24 11.57 8.88
CA ILE A 88 -2.86 11.86 9.25
C ILE A 88 -2.01 10.61 8.97
N VAL A 89 -0.88 10.81 8.29
CA VAL A 89 0.18 9.80 8.16
C VAL A 89 1.16 10.06 9.29
N PRO A 90 1.29 9.16 10.28
CA PRO A 90 2.22 9.35 11.40
C PRO A 90 3.67 9.49 10.94
N GLN A 91 4.49 10.17 11.73
CA GLN A 91 5.90 10.43 11.38
C GLN A 91 6.66 9.14 11.12
N PHE A 92 6.46 8.10 11.94
CA PHE A 92 7.19 6.84 11.78
C PHE A 92 6.88 6.15 10.44
N LEU A 93 5.69 6.36 9.88
CA LEU A 93 5.34 5.86 8.54
C LEU A 93 5.85 6.77 7.44
N ARG A 94 5.85 8.08 7.65
CA ARG A 94 6.46 9.01 6.68
C ARG A 94 7.95 8.75 6.51
N ASP A 95 8.63 8.40 7.58
CA ASP A 95 10.06 8.06 7.56
C ASP A 95 10.34 6.80 6.71
N GLU A 96 9.37 5.91 6.62
CA GLU A 96 9.46 4.73 5.75
C GLU A 96 9.39 5.08 4.25
N LEU A 97 8.75 6.20 3.92
CA LEU A 97 8.65 6.67 2.53
C LEU A 97 9.93 7.35 2.04
N SER A 98 10.56 8.15 2.89
CA SER A 98 11.75 8.91 2.54
C SER A 98 12.43 9.46 3.78
N GLU A 99 13.75 9.49 3.77
CA GLU A 99 14.55 10.16 4.79
C GLU A 99 14.55 11.68 4.60
N GLU A 100 14.26 12.14 3.38
CA GLU A 100 14.17 13.55 3.03
C GLU A 100 12.73 14.05 3.19
N ALA A 101 12.58 15.36 3.43
CA ALA A 101 11.26 16.00 3.50
C ALA A 101 10.56 15.95 2.13
N PHE A 102 9.28 15.71 2.14
CA PHE A 102 8.44 15.74 0.94
C PHE A 102 7.10 16.38 1.25
N ASP A 103 6.47 16.98 0.25
CA ASP A 103 5.19 17.68 0.38
C ASP A 103 4.11 17.14 -0.57
N LYS A 104 4.42 16.11 -1.34
CA LYS A 104 3.47 15.47 -2.25
C LYS A 104 3.54 13.97 -2.12
N VAL A 105 2.38 13.34 -2.19
CA VAL A 105 2.24 11.89 -2.17
C VAL A 105 1.36 11.44 -3.33
N VAL A 106 1.61 10.23 -3.80
CA VAL A 106 0.83 9.58 -4.85
C VAL A 106 0.05 8.44 -4.22
N PHE A 107 -1.26 8.44 -4.46
CA PHE A 107 -2.16 7.33 -4.12
C PHE A 107 -2.38 6.50 -5.38
N ALA A 108 -1.97 5.26 -5.36
CA ALA A 108 -2.11 4.34 -6.48
C ALA A 108 -3.00 3.17 -6.11
N GLY A 109 -4.12 3.01 -6.81
CA GLY A 109 -5.03 1.89 -6.60
C GLY A 109 -4.45 0.60 -7.14
N SER A 110 -4.44 -0.43 -6.31
CA SER A 110 -3.86 -1.74 -6.61
C SER A 110 -4.86 -2.87 -6.37
N ASN A 111 -6.07 -2.73 -6.90
CA ASN A 111 -7.17 -3.69 -6.79
C ASN A 111 -7.77 -3.75 -5.38
N ASP A 112 -7.17 -4.52 -4.48
CA ASP A 112 -7.69 -4.74 -3.12
C ASP A 112 -7.04 -3.87 -2.06
N TYR A 113 -6.06 -3.05 -2.44
CA TYR A 113 -5.42 -2.09 -1.54
C TYR A 113 -5.02 -0.82 -2.31
N ILE A 114 -4.55 0.19 -1.57
CA ILE A 114 -4.07 1.45 -2.12
C ILE A 114 -2.62 1.61 -1.68
N GLU A 115 -1.73 1.95 -2.61
CA GLU A 115 -0.34 2.29 -2.29
C GLU A 115 -0.19 3.79 -2.12
N ILE A 116 0.67 4.19 -1.18
CA ILE A 116 1.10 5.57 -1.03
C ILE A 116 2.60 5.63 -1.30
N TRP A 117 2.99 6.52 -2.19
CA TRP A 117 4.38 6.77 -2.58
C TRP A 117 4.68 8.25 -2.44
N THR A 118 5.96 8.60 -2.30
CA THR A 118 6.37 9.97 -2.65
C THR A 118 6.23 10.14 -4.16
N SER A 119 6.06 11.37 -4.62
CA SER A 119 5.98 11.63 -6.08
C SER A 119 7.21 11.13 -6.81
N GLU A 120 8.39 11.32 -6.23
CA GLU A 120 9.65 10.85 -6.81
C GLU A 120 9.74 9.33 -6.80
N GLY A 121 9.37 8.68 -5.69
CA GLY A 121 9.37 7.23 -5.58
C GLY A 121 8.43 6.56 -6.56
N TRP A 122 7.27 7.14 -6.78
CA TRP A 122 6.30 6.66 -7.76
C TRP A 122 6.84 6.74 -9.19
N LYS A 123 7.44 7.88 -9.55
CA LYS A 123 8.04 8.09 -10.86
C LYS A 123 9.12 7.05 -11.14
N GLN A 124 9.98 6.80 -10.16
CA GLN A 124 11.04 5.81 -10.27
C GLN A 124 10.47 4.39 -10.44
N ALA A 125 9.44 4.04 -9.67
CA ALA A 125 8.80 2.74 -9.75
C ALA A 125 8.16 2.50 -11.12
N GLU A 126 7.50 3.52 -11.68
CA GLU A 126 6.93 3.43 -13.03
C GLU A 126 8.00 3.24 -14.11
N GLU A 127 9.09 3.99 -14.02
CA GLU A 127 10.19 3.88 -14.99
C GLU A 127 10.79 2.47 -14.99
N GLU A 128 11.01 1.90 -13.81
CA GLU A 128 11.54 0.54 -13.68
C GLU A 128 10.57 -0.52 -14.22
N ALA A 129 9.28 -0.36 -13.98
CA ALA A 129 8.26 -1.35 -14.35
C ALA A 129 8.06 -1.46 -15.86
N PHE A 130 8.08 -0.33 -16.58
CA PHE A 130 7.72 -0.30 -18.01
C PHE A 130 8.89 -0.42 -18.97
N HIS A 131 10.12 -0.32 -18.49
CA HIS A 131 11.32 -0.35 -19.35
C HIS A 131 12.15 -1.62 -19.16
N ASP A 132 11.71 -2.57 -18.34
CA ASP A 132 12.42 -3.81 -18.06
C ASP A 132 11.77 -4.96 -18.83
N GLU A 133 12.49 -5.48 -19.86
CA GLU A 133 12.04 -6.64 -20.63
C GLU A 133 11.90 -7.90 -19.77
N ALA A 134 12.77 -8.06 -18.77
CA ALA A 134 12.71 -9.19 -17.85
C ALA A 134 11.44 -9.14 -17.01
N MET A 135 10.99 -7.96 -16.60
CA MET A 135 9.75 -7.78 -15.88
C MET A 135 8.54 -8.14 -16.74
N THR A 136 8.55 -7.73 -18.00
CA THR A 136 7.49 -8.07 -18.96
C THR A 136 7.41 -9.58 -19.17
N ALA A 137 8.54 -10.26 -19.30
CA ALA A 137 8.60 -11.72 -19.44
C ALA A 137 8.09 -12.41 -18.17
N SER A 138 8.45 -11.91 -16.99
CA SER A 138 7.97 -12.45 -15.70
C SER A 138 6.46 -12.32 -15.57
N PHE A 139 5.90 -11.17 -15.95
CA PHE A 139 4.46 -10.95 -15.96
C PHE A 139 3.73 -11.94 -16.88
N ALA A 140 4.23 -12.11 -18.10
CA ALA A 140 3.67 -13.06 -19.06
C ALA A 140 3.70 -14.49 -18.51
N GLY A 141 4.79 -14.86 -17.83
CA GLY A 141 4.91 -16.16 -17.18
C GLY A 141 3.89 -16.38 -16.06
N LEU A 142 3.66 -15.37 -15.22
CA LEU A 142 2.65 -15.42 -14.18
C LEU A 142 1.25 -15.61 -14.75
N MET A 143 0.90 -14.84 -15.78
CA MET A 143 -0.40 -14.93 -16.43
C MET A 143 -0.62 -16.28 -17.11
N ASN A 144 0.38 -16.79 -17.82
CA ASN A 144 0.31 -18.09 -18.48
C ASN A 144 0.15 -19.24 -17.48
N GLY A 145 0.85 -19.17 -16.35
CA GLY A 145 0.73 -20.16 -15.28
C GLY A 145 -0.67 -20.24 -14.67
N GLN A 146 -1.35 -19.11 -14.54
CA GLN A 146 -2.72 -19.05 -14.01
C GLN A 146 -3.77 -19.51 -15.02
N TRP A 147 -3.61 -19.14 -16.27
CA TRP A 147 -4.58 -19.48 -17.32
C TRP A 147 -4.48 -20.94 -17.75
N SER A 148 -3.35 -21.58 -17.61
CA SER A 148 -3.17 -22.99 -17.95
C SER A 148 -3.76 -23.96 -16.92
N GLN A 149 -4.13 -23.48 -15.73
CA GLN A 149 -4.76 -24.29 -14.69
C GLN A 149 -6.28 -24.44 -14.86
N ASP A 150 -6.88 -23.62 -15.69
CA ASP A 150 -8.32 -23.60 -15.95
C ASP A 150 -8.74 -24.46 -17.18
N ASP A 151 -7.77 -25.12 -17.80
CA ASP A 151 -8.04 -26.05 -18.92
C ASP A 151 -8.32 -27.47 -18.40
#